data_a8dacb7e387398230e961a3d0f3dcae6
#
_entry.id   a8dacb7e387398230e961a3d0f3dcae6
#
_cell.length_a   1.000
_cell.length_b   1.000
_cell.length_c   1.000
_cell.angle_alpha   90.00
_cell.angle_beta   90.00
_cell.angle_gamma   90.00
#
_symmetry.space_group_name_H-M   'P 1'
#
loop_
_entity.id
_entity.type
_entity.pdbx_description
1 polymer ?
#
loop_
_entity_poly.entity_id
_entity_poly.type
_entity_poly.pdbx_seq_one_letter_code
_entity_poly.pdbx_strand_id
1 'polypeptide(L)'
;LLSISGSAGMGLADSCGVPFVQEVFSTRVAVKRFMPKTDCVIELGGEDAKIIYFKGGLEERMNGVCAGGTGSFIDQMAALLQTDASGLDREAAHYQQIYPIAARCGVFAKTDIQPLINEGATKADLAASIFQAVVNQTISGLACGKPIRGHVAFLGGPLHFLPQLKAAFIRTLKLTDETTIDPENSHLFAAMGAAIDETKTEPQSLSM
;
A
#
# COMPACT_ATOMS: atom_id res chain seq x y z
N LEU A 1 24.37 10.39 -10.05
CA LEU A 1 23.04 10.86 -10.48
C LEU A 1 22.08 10.83 -9.28
N LEU A 2 21.38 11.92 -9.05
CA LEU A 2 20.32 12.01 -8.04
C LEU A 2 19.00 12.31 -8.75
N SER A 3 17.93 11.61 -8.37
CA SER A 3 16.56 11.91 -8.77
C SER A 3 15.65 11.80 -7.58
N ILE A 4 14.55 12.52 -7.59
CA ILE A 4 13.55 12.53 -6.52
C ILE A 4 12.22 12.03 -7.07
N SER A 5 11.52 11.22 -6.28
CA SER A 5 10.17 10.74 -6.57
C SER A 5 9.27 10.92 -5.34
N GLY A 6 7.97 10.78 -5.56
CA GLY A 6 6.95 11.00 -4.53
C GLY A 6 6.47 12.44 -4.47
N SER A 7 5.16 12.63 -4.25
CA SER A 7 4.52 13.95 -4.28
C SER A 7 5.14 14.98 -3.33
N ALA A 8 5.55 14.53 -2.14
CA ALA A 8 6.25 15.38 -1.16
C ALA A 8 7.65 15.84 -1.63
N GLY A 9 8.28 15.12 -2.55
CA GLY A 9 9.61 15.44 -3.08
C GLY A 9 9.63 16.48 -4.20
N MET A 10 8.48 16.86 -4.75
CA MET A 10 8.41 17.75 -5.92
C MET A 10 9.03 19.13 -5.65
N GLY A 11 8.64 19.78 -4.55
CA GLY A 11 9.21 21.07 -4.17
C GLY A 11 10.69 21.02 -3.82
N LEU A 12 11.16 19.90 -3.27
CA LEU A 12 12.57 19.67 -3.00
C LEU A 12 13.38 19.49 -4.30
N ALA A 13 12.83 18.76 -5.26
CA ALA A 13 13.43 18.57 -6.59
C ALA A 13 13.63 19.91 -7.28
N ASP A 14 12.62 20.76 -7.30
CA ASP A 14 12.69 22.12 -7.88
C ASP A 14 13.74 22.99 -7.17
N SER A 15 13.74 22.98 -5.83
CA SER A 15 14.67 23.78 -5.02
C SER A 15 16.13 23.37 -5.19
N CYS A 16 16.39 22.09 -5.43
CA CYS A 16 17.74 21.54 -5.59
C CYS A 16 18.17 21.44 -7.06
N GLY A 17 17.30 21.78 -8.03
CA GLY A 17 17.59 21.60 -9.45
C GLY A 17 17.81 20.12 -9.85
N VAL A 18 17.17 19.20 -9.13
CA VAL A 18 17.30 17.75 -9.35
C VAL A 18 16.10 17.22 -10.13
N PRO A 19 16.28 16.26 -11.06
CA PRO A 19 15.18 15.67 -11.78
C PRO A 19 14.11 15.07 -10.86
N PHE A 20 12.85 15.40 -11.12
CA PHE A 20 11.69 14.75 -10.51
C PHE A 20 11.18 13.63 -11.41
N VAL A 21 10.92 12.45 -10.84
CA VAL A 21 10.32 11.32 -11.54
C VAL A 21 8.96 11.01 -10.90
N GLN A 22 7.93 10.98 -11.70
CA GLN A 22 6.58 10.68 -11.24
C GLN A 22 6.53 9.25 -10.64
N GLU A 23 5.95 9.12 -9.46
CA GLU A 23 6.01 7.94 -8.61
C GLU A 23 5.52 6.66 -9.30
N VAL A 24 4.37 6.73 -9.96
CA VAL A 24 3.80 5.58 -10.66
C VAL A 24 4.69 5.12 -11.81
N PHE A 25 5.26 6.08 -12.55
CA PHE A 25 6.21 5.77 -13.60
C PHE A 25 7.45 5.08 -13.01
N SER A 26 7.99 5.61 -11.92
CA SER A 26 9.13 5.03 -11.22
C SER A 26 8.84 3.60 -10.75
N THR A 27 7.72 3.38 -10.05
CA THR A 27 7.30 2.05 -9.61
C THR A 27 7.21 1.07 -10.78
N ARG A 28 6.65 1.50 -11.93
CA ARG A 28 6.55 0.66 -13.13
C ARG A 28 7.90 0.29 -13.72
N VAL A 29 8.84 1.24 -13.76
CA VAL A 29 10.21 1.00 -14.24
C VAL A 29 10.90 -0.04 -13.35
N ALA A 30 10.82 0.14 -12.03
CA ALA A 30 11.39 -0.80 -11.06
C ALA A 30 10.76 -2.22 -11.19
N VAL A 31 9.44 -2.30 -11.26
CA VAL A 31 8.74 -3.59 -11.39
C VAL A 31 9.15 -4.32 -12.66
N LYS A 32 9.17 -3.65 -13.82
CA LYS A 32 9.61 -4.26 -15.08
C LYS A 32 11.06 -4.73 -15.01
N ARG A 33 11.93 -4.01 -14.32
CA ARG A 33 13.35 -4.33 -14.21
C ARG A 33 13.62 -5.50 -13.25
N PHE A 34 13.01 -5.47 -12.07
CA PHE A 34 13.33 -6.39 -10.98
C PHE A 34 12.36 -7.55 -10.84
N MET A 35 11.11 -7.37 -11.31
CA MET A 35 10.04 -8.37 -11.19
C MET A 35 9.27 -8.56 -12.52
N PRO A 36 9.94 -8.98 -13.61
CA PRO A 36 9.35 -9.03 -14.95
C PRO A 36 8.17 -9.99 -15.10
N LYS A 37 7.97 -10.90 -14.15
CA LYS A 37 6.83 -11.84 -14.13
C LYS A 37 5.57 -11.25 -13.50
N THR A 38 5.61 -10.03 -12.94
CA THR A 38 4.48 -9.41 -12.25
C THR A 38 3.32 -9.15 -13.22
N ASP A 39 2.16 -9.67 -12.90
CA ASP A 39 0.90 -9.41 -13.62
C ASP A 39 0.14 -8.22 -13.02
N CYS A 40 0.22 -8.05 -11.70
CA CYS A 40 -0.45 -6.99 -10.97
C CYS A 40 0.38 -6.54 -9.75
N VAL A 41 0.34 -5.25 -9.45
CA VAL A 41 0.92 -4.67 -8.22
C VAL A 41 -0.21 -4.12 -7.36
N ILE A 42 -0.15 -4.38 -6.07
CA ILE A 42 -0.89 -3.66 -5.03
C ILE A 42 0.14 -2.85 -4.25
N GLU A 43 0.02 -1.54 -4.28
CA GLU A 43 0.90 -0.62 -3.55
C GLU A 43 0.07 0.17 -2.55
N LEU A 44 0.45 0.12 -1.28
CA LEU A 44 -0.13 0.94 -0.22
C LEU A 44 0.91 1.93 0.29
N GLY A 45 0.61 3.20 0.14
CA GLY A 45 1.36 4.30 0.69
C GLY A 45 0.81 4.78 2.04
N GLY A 46 1.38 5.87 2.56
CA GLY A 46 0.88 6.55 3.75
C GLY A 46 -0.51 7.14 3.54
N GLU A 47 -0.74 7.77 2.41
CA GLU A 47 -1.98 8.49 2.09
C GLU A 47 -2.67 8.01 0.80
N ASP A 48 -2.01 7.17 0.01
CA ASP A 48 -2.51 6.65 -1.24
C ASP A 48 -2.50 5.12 -1.29
N ALA A 49 -3.31 4.59 -2.19
CA ALA A 49 -3.37 3.18 -2.52
C ALA A 49 -3.48 3.04 -4.04
N LYS A 50 -2.74 2.13 -4.62
CA LYS A 50 -2.67 1.94 -6.07
C LYS A 50 -2.79 0.45 -6.43
N ILE A 51 -3.43 0.19 -7.57
CA ILE A 51 -3.36 -1.10 -8.26
C ILE A 51 -2.84 -0.84 -9.66
N ILE A 52 -1.76 -1.51 -10.05
CA ILE A 52 -1.15 -1.39 -11.36
C ILE A 52 -1.23 -2.76 -12.05
N TYR A 53 -1.92 -2.82 -13.17
CA TYR A 53 -2.02 -4.02 -14.01
C TYR A 53 -0.99 -3.96 -15.14
N PHE A 54 -0.23 -5.03 -15.31
CA PHE A 54 0.78 -5.16 -16.36
C PHE A 54 0.32 -6.08 -17.51
N LYS A 55 -0.65 -6.97 -17.24
CA LYS A 55 -1.17 -7.92 -18.20
C LYS A 55 -2.49 -7.43 -18.81
N GLY A 56 -2.61 -7.54 -20.13
CA GLY A 56 -3.82 -7.10 -20.85
C GLY A 56 -3.86 -5.60 -21.14
N GLY A 57 -2.72 -4.95 -21.12
CA GLY A 57 -2.57 -3.50 -21.24
C GLY A 57 -2.20 -2.89 -19.88
N LEU A 58 -1.37 -1.86 -19.94
CA LEU A 58 -0.96 -1.15 -18.72
C LEU A 58 -2.11 -0.27 -18.24
N GLU A 59 -2.64 -0.59 -17.08
CA GLU A 59 -3.72 0.16 -16.43
C GLU A 59 -3.37 0.42 -14.98
N GLU A 60 -3.59 1.63 -14.55
CA GLU A 60 -3.38 2.06 -13.17
C GLU A 60 -4.69 2.58 -12.59
N ARG A 61 -4.89 2.26 -11.33
CA ARG A 61 -5.99 2.77 -10.52
C ARG A 61 -5.47 3.21 -9.17
N MET A 62 -5.82 4.41 -8.77
CA MET A 62 -5.41 5.00 -7.51
C MET A 62 -6.65 5.53 -6.78
N ASN A 63 -6.63 5.47 -5.45
CA ASN A 63 -7.66 6.14 -4.66
C ASN A 63 -7.61 7.66 -4.90
N GLY A 64 -8.77 8.29 -4.81
CA GLY A 64 -8.87 9.75 -4.87
C GLY A 64 -8.43 10.40 -3.55
N VAL A 65 -9.16 11.43 -3.13
CA VAL A 65 -8.87 12.21 -1.91
C VAL A 65 -9.15 11.50 -0.58
N CYS A 66 -9.62 10.26 -0.59
CA CYS A 66 -9.99 9.55 0.64
C CYS A 66 -8.84 8.65 1.10
N ALA A 67 -8.34 8.88 2.32
CA ALA A 67 -7.30 8.06 2.94
C ALA A 67 -7.76 6.65 3.37
N GLY A 68 -9.03 6.28 3.14
CA GLY A 68 -9.55 4.94 3.44
C GLY A 68 -8.75 3.86 2.73
N GLY A 69 -8.28 2.87 3.49
CA GLY A 69 -7.46 1.78 2.96
C GLY A 69 -5.97 2.11 2.81
N THR A 70 -5.47 3.17 3.42
CA THR A 70 -4.06 3.61 3.39
C THR A 70 -3.39 3.51 4.75
N GLY A 71 -2.09 3.82 4.83
CA GLY A 71 -1.33 3.90 6.08
C GLY A 71 -1.96 4.85 7.09
N SER A 72 -2.38 6.04 6.67
CA SER A 72 -3.06 7.02 7.53
C SER A 72 -4.34 6.48 8.16
N PHE A 73 -5.11 5.67 7.43
CA PHE A 73 -6.28 5.00 8.01
C PHE A 73 -5.86 3.99 9.08
N ILE A 74 -4.82 3.21 8.82
CA ILE A 74 -4.28 2.23 9.79
C ILE A 74 -3.82 2.93 11.05
N ASP A 75 -3.07 4.04 10.95
CA ASP A 75 -2.59 4.82 12.09
C ASP A 75 -3.74 5.40 12.92
N GLN A 76 -4.79 5.91 12.27
CA GLN A 76 -5.98 6.40 12.96
C GLN A 76 -6.70 5.29 13.74
N MET A 77 -6.79 4.09 13.18
CA MET A 77 -7.43 2.94 13.84
C MET A 77 -6.54 2.38 14.96
N ALA A 78 -5.23 2.35 14.77
CA ALA A 78 -4.28 1.97 15.80
C ALA A 78 -4.38 2.92 17.03
N ALA A 79 -4.41 4.23 16.77
CA ALA A 79 -4.59 5.23 17.82
C ALA A 79 -5.92 5.04 18.60
N LEU A 80 -7.01 4.69 17.92
CA LEU A 80 -8.31 4.38 18.55
C LEU A 80 -8.18 3.19 19.51
N LEU A 81 -7.38 2.18 19.17
CA LEU A 81 -7.10 1.01 20.01
C LEU A 81 -5.93 1.22 20.98
N GLN A 82 -5.45 2.46 21.12
CA GLN A 82 -4.34 2.85 22.01
C GLN A 82 -3.06 2.05 21.73
N THR A 83 -2.69 1.97 20.45
CA THR A 83 -1.47 1.32 19.95
C THR A 83 -0.94 2.06 18.70
N ASP A 84 0.13 1.57 18.12
CA ASP A 84 0.65 1.98 16.81
C ASP A 84 0.38 0.93 15.73
N ALA A 85 0.74 1.21 14.48
CA ALA A 85 0.53 0.29 13.37
C ALA A 85 1.24 -1.06 13.60
N SER A 86 2.44 -1.05 14.17
CA SER A 86 3.20 -2.27 14.49
C SER A 86 2.54 -3.07 15.62
N GLY A 87 1.98 -2.37 16.63
CA GLY A 87 1.20 -2.99 17.69
C GLY A 87 -0.09 -3.62 17.16
N LEU A 88 -0.76 -2.91 16.25
CA LEU A 88 -1.95 -3.42 15.58
C LEU A 88 -1.64 -4.72 14.81
N ASP A 89 -0.49 -4.75 14.11
CA ASP A 89 -0.06 -5.94 13.37
C ASP A 89 0.24 -7.13 14.31
N ARG A 90 0.92 -6.88 15.43
CA ARG A 90 1.17 -7.93 16.45
C ARG A 90 -0.12 -8.49 17.03
N GLU A 91 -1.08 -7.63 17.36
CA GLU A 91 -2.40 -8.07 17.85
C GLU A 91 -3.14 -8.90 16.80
N ALA A 92 -3.16 -8.44 15.54
CA ALA A 92 -3.84 -9.12 14.45
C ALA A 92 -3.33 -10.57 14.20
N ALA A 93 -2.13 -10.91 14.65
CA ALA A 93 -1.60 -12.28 14.54
C ALA A 93 -2.39 -13.31 15.38
N HIS A 94 -3.14 -12.86 16.40
CA HIS A 94 -3.82 -13.71 17.38
C HIS A 94 -5.35 -13.71 17.26
N TYR A 95 -5.90 -13.15 16.15
CA TYR A 95 -7.34 -13.04 15.96
C TYR A 95 -8.03 -14.41 15.89
N GLN A 96 -9.26 -14.45 16.34
CA GLN A 96 -10.17 -15.61 16.22
C GLN A 96 -11.40 -15.28 15.36
N GLN A 97 -11.78 -14.02 15.30
CA GLN A 97 -12.96 -13.56 14.58
C GLN A 97 -12.67 -12.27 13.80
N ILE A 98 -13.35 -12.09 12.67
CA ILE A 98 -13.31 -10.86 11.86
C ILE A 98 -14.70 -10.25 11.82
N TYR A 99 -14.80 -8.99 12.25
CA TYR A 99 -16.03 -8.20 12.23
C TYR A 99 -16.12 -7.36 10.95
N PRO A 100 -17.29 -7.11 10.41
CA PRO A 100 -17.47 -6.17 9.31
C PRO A 100 -17.24 -4.74 9.79
N ILE A 101 -16.23 -4.07 9.22
CA ILE A 101 -15.89 -2.67 9.49
C ILE A 101 -15.83 -1.92 8.17
N ALA A 102 -16.45 -0.72 8.11
CA ALA A 102 -16.39 0.14 6.94
C ALA A 102 -15.04 0.85 6.84
N ALA A 103 -14.28 0.60 5.75
CA ALA A 103 -12.97 1.21 5.52
C ALA A 103 -13.00 2.48 4.65
N ARG A 104 -14.17 2.96 4.25
CA ARG A 104 -14.29 4.13 3.36
C ARG A 104 -13.89 5.44 4.03
N CYS A 105 -14.14 5.55 5.34
CA CYS A 105 -13.87 6.77 6.09
C CYS A 105 -13.56 6.40 7.54
N GLY A 106 -12.50 7.00 8.10
CA GLY A 106 -12.12 6.78 9.50
C GLY A 106 -13.23 7.12 10.52
N VAL A 107 -14.15 8.05 10.18
CA VAL A 107 -15.32 8.37 11.02
C VAL A 107 -16.28 7.19 11.08
N PHE A 108 -16.66 6.61 9.95
CA PHE A 108 -17.54 5.45 9.92
C PHE A 108 -16.88 4.22 10.53
N ALA A 109 -15.59 3.99 10.28
CA ALA A 109 -14.86 2.91 10.93
C ALA A 109 -14.90 3.02 12.47
N LYS A 110 -14.72 4.23 13.03
CA LYS A 110 -14.85 4.46 14.48
C LYS A 110 -16.26 4.14 14.99
N THR A 111 -17.28 4.49 14.21
CA THR A 111 -18.69 4.20 14.57
C THR A 111 -18.95 2.70 14.60
N ASP A 112 -18.31 1.92 13.72
CA ASP A 112 -18.44 0.47 13.70
C ASP A 112 -17.62 -0.20 14.83
N ILE A 113 -16.43 0.32 15.13
CA ILE A 113 -15.52 -0.26 16.13
C ILE A 113 -15.99 0.02 17.56
N GLN A 114 -16.52 1.20 17.85
CA GLN A 114 -16.86 1.57 19.22
C GLN A 114 -17.91 0.64 19.89
N PRO A 115 -19.00 0.23 19.20
CA PRO A 115 -19.91 -0.78 19.76
C PRO A 115 -19.21 -2.11 20.04
N LEU A 116 -18.35 -2.58 19.12
CA LEU A 116 -17.62 -3.84 19.29
C LEU A 116 -16.72 -3.82 20.53
N ILE A 117 -16.04 -2.69 20.80
CA ILE A 117 -15.27 -2.51 22.03
C ILE A 117 -16.18 -2.64 23.25
N ASN A 118 -17.33 -1.99 23.23
CA ASN A 118 -18.29 -2.01 24.34
C ASN A 118 -18.90 -3.42 24.57
N GLU A 119 -19.00 -4.21 23.51
CA GLU A 119 -19.47 -5.61 23.56
C GLU A 119 -18.36 -6.60 23.95
N GLY A 120 -17.13 -6.12 24.17
CA GLY A 120 -16.01 -6.94 24.63
C GLY A 120 -15.22 -7.65 23.53
N ALA A 121 -15.29 -7.16 22.28
CA ALA A 121 -14.43 -7.67 21.22
C ALA A 121 -12.93 -7.49 21.59
N THR A 122 -12.14 -8.51 21.30
CA THR A 122 -10.71 -8.48 21.63
C THR A 122 -9.93 -7.51 20.73
N LYS A 123 -8.82 -6.97 21.22
CA LYS A 123 -7.94 -6.13 20.39
C LYS A 123 -7.43 -6.90 19.17
N ALA A 124 -7.17 -8.19 19.31
CA ALA A 124 -6.73 -9.06 18.23
C ALA A 124 -7.76 -9.15 17.10
N ASP A 125 -9.02 -9.38 17.44
CA ASP A 125 -10.12 -9.47 16.49
C ASP A 125 -10.38 -8.13 15.80
N LEU A 126 -10.35 -7.03 16.56
CA LEU A 126 -10.51 -5.68 16.02
C LEU A 126 -9.36 -5.31 15.07
N ALA A 127 -8.12 -5.64 15.42
CA ALA A 127 -6.96 -5.40 14.58
C ALA A 127 -7.03 -6.15 13.24
N ALA A 128 -7.37 -7.44 13.28
CA ALA A 128 -7.59 -8.23 12.07
C ALA A 128 -8.77 -7.72 11.24
N SER A 129 -9.83 -7.25 11.88
CA SER A 129 -11.01 -6.67 11.23
C SER A 129 -10.67 -5.35 10.52
N ILE A 130 -9.85 -4.50 11.13
CA ILE A 130 -9.33 -3.26 10.53
C ILE A 130 -8.50 -3.60 9.28
N PHE A 131 -7.58 -4.56 9.35
CA PHE A 131 -6.81 -4.98 8.18
C PHE A 131 -7.70 -5.58 7.08
N GLN A 132 -8.68 -6.39 7.43
CA GLN A 132 -9.64 -6.91 6.46
C GLN A 132 -10.46 -5.78 5.80
N ALA A 133 -10.80 -4.74 6.55
CA ALA A 133 -11.49 -3.56 6.01
C ALA A 133 -10.60 -2.81 5.00
N VAL A 134 -9.31 -2.63 5.28
CA VAL A 134 -8.31 -2.07 4.32
C VAL A 134 -8.27 -2.90 3.04
N VAL A 135 -8.17 -4.22 3.15
CA VAL A 135 -8.16 -5.15 2.02
C VAL A 135 -9.43 -5.01 1.17
N ASN A 136 -10.59 -5.04 1.82
CA ASN A 136 -11.88 -4.92 1.14
C ASN A 136 -12.02 -3.57 0.41
N GLN A 137 -11.58 -2.47 1.04
CA GLN A 137 -11.60 -1.14 0.44
C GLN A 137 -10.68 -1.06 -0.78
N THR A 138 -9.46 -1.60 -0.68
CA THR A 138 -8.50 -1.61 -1.79
C THR A 138 -9.05 -2.45 -2.97
N ILE A 139 -9.53 -3.66 -2.71
CA ILE A 139 -10.04 -4.54 -3.76
C ILE A 139 -11.33 -3.97 -4.37
N SER A 140 -12.34 -3.63 -3.57
CA SER A 140 -13.62 -3.17 -4.09
C SER A 140 -13.55 -1.75 -4.67
N GLY A 141 -12.80 -0.86 -4.00
CA GLY A 141 -12.69 0.55 -4.38
C GLY A 141 -11.81 0.80 -5.59
N LEU A 142 -10.70 0.07 -5.72
CA LEU A 142 -9.75 0.29 -6.81
C LEU A 142 -9.91 -0.72 -7.95
N ALA A 143 -10.06 -2.01 -7.67
CA ALA A 143 -10.19 -2.98 -8.74
C ALA A 143 -11.52 -2.85 -9.50
N CYS A 144 -12.58 -2.33 -8.87
CA CYS A 144 -13.87 -2.06 -9.51
C CYS A 144 -14.34 -3.22 -10.40
N GLY A 145 -14.25 -4.45 -9.90
CA GLY A 145 -14.63 -5.66 -10.61
C GLY A 145 -13.58 -6.25 -11.57
N LYS A 146 -12.48 -5.54 -11.85
CA LYS A 146 -11.36 -6.13 -12.60
C LYS A 146 -10.63 -7.16 -11.72
N PRO A 147 -10.45 -8.40 -12.18
CA PRO A 147 -9.84 -9.42 -11.34
C PRO A 147 -8.37 -9.14 -11.07
N ILE A 148 -7.96 -9.24 -9.79
CA ILE A 148 -6.56 -9.25 -9.36
C ILE A 148 -6.15 -10.72 -9.32
N ARG A 149 -5.30 -11.14 -10.25
CA ARG A 149 -4.87 -12.54 -10.40
C ARG A 149 -3.55 -12.65 -11.14
N GLY A 150 -2.94 -13.84 -11.11
CA GLY A 150 -1.62 -14.10 -11.64
C GLY A 150 -0.57 -13.80 -10.58
N HIS A 151 0.60 -13.35 -10.99
CA HIS A 151 1.67 -12.97 -10.07
C HIS A 151 1.41 -11.58 -9.53
N VAL A 152 1.05 -11.49 -8.26
CA VAL A 152 0.71 -10.24 -7.57
C VAL A 152 1.86 -9.81 -6.68
N ALA A 153 2.39 -8.62 -6.93
CA ALA A 153 3.43 -8.03 -6.11
C ALA A 153 2.84 -7.05 -5.09
N PHE A 154 3.38 -7.09 -3.87
CA PHE A 154 3.00 -6.23 -2.75
C PHE A 154 4.08 -5.19 -2.51
N LEU A 155 3.74 -3.90 -2.65
CA LEU A 155 4.65 -2.77 -2.52
C LEU A 155 4.14 -1.72 -1.53
N GLY A 156 5.05 -0.86 -1.11
CA GLY A 156 4.77 0.25 -0.20
C GLY A 156 4.96 -0.08 1.27
N GLY A 157 5.09 0.97 2.10
CA GLY A 157 5.42 0.84 3.52
C GLY A 157 4.46 -0.04 4.31
N PRO A 158 3.13 0.18 4.26
CA PRO A 158 2.17 -0.65 4.98
C PRO A 158 2.30 -2.15 4.66
N LEU A 159 2.47 -2.52 3.40
CA LEU A 159 2.60 -3.94 3.00
C LEU A 159 3.98 -4.52 3.31
N HIS A 160 5.01 -3.67 3.45
CA HIS A 160 6.34 -4.07 3.86
C HIS A 160 6.43 -4.35 5.36
N PHE A 161 5.93 -3.41 6.18
CA PHE A 161 6.11 -3.42 7.63
C PHE A 161 5.00 -4.14 8.41
N LEU A 162 3.85 -4.46 7.77
CA LEU A 162 2.70 -5.08 8.40
C LEU A 162 2.39 -6.44 7.75
N PRO A 163 3.07 -7.51 8.16
CA PRO A 163 2.90 -8.84 7.58
C PRO A 163 1.48 -9.40 7.74
N GLN A 164 0.74 -9.06 8.79
CA GLN A 164 -0.65 -9.50 8.95
C GLN A 164 -1.59 -8.82 7.97
N LEU A 165 -1.35 -7.54 7.64
CA LEU A 165 -2.08 -6.85 6.56
C LEU A 165 -1.84 -7.54 5.22
N LYS A 166 -0.58 -7.84 4.87
CA LYS A 166 -0.23 -8.57 3.65
C LYS A 166 -0.86 -9.96 3.62
N ALA A 167 -0.82 -10.70 4.74
CA ALA A 167 -1.48 -12.00 4.87
C ALA A 167 -3.00 -11.91 4.64
N ALA A 168 -3.65 -10.83 5.07
CA ALA A 168 -5.07 -10.61 4.81
C ALA A 168 -5.37 -10.42 3.30
N PHE A 169 -4.49 -9.74 2.54
CA PHE A 169 -4.58 -9.66 1.07
C PHE A 169 -4.41 -11.03 0.42
N ILE A 170 -3.35 -11.77 0.80
CA ILE A 170 -3.04 -13.11 0.25
C ILE A 170 -4.25 -14.04 0.45
N ARG A 171 -4.79 -14.08 1.67
CA ARG A 171 -5.98 -14.87 2.02
C ARG A 171 -7.21 -14.46 1.20
N THR A 172 -7.50 -13.17 1.10
CA THR A 172 -8.70 -12.67 0.42
C THR A 172 -8.64 -12.90 -1.09
N LEU A 173 -7.47 -12.71 -1.69
CA LEU A 173 -7.23 -12.93 -3.12
C LEU A 173 -6.96 -14.40 -3.47
N LYS A 174 -6.85 -15.27 -2.43
CA LYS A 174 -6.53 -16.71 -2.58
C LYS A 174 -5.22 -16.94 -3.35
N LEU A 175 -4.22 -16.11 -3.08
CA LEU A 175 -2.89 -16.24 -3.67
C LEU A 175 -2.13 -17.40 -3.00
N THR A 176 -1.21 -17.98 -3.77
CA THR A 176 -0.25 -19.01 -3.31
C THR A 176 1.16 -18.41 -3.25
N ASP A 177 2.10 -19.14 -2.68
CA ASP A 177 3.51 -18.73 -2.66
C ASP A 177 4.06 -18.53 -4.08
N GLU A 178 3.59 -19.30 -5.06
CA GLU A 178 3.99 -19.17 -6.46
C GLU A 178 3.44 -17.88 -7.12
N THR A 179 2.27 -17.42 -6.69
CA THR A 179 1.59 -16.24 -7.24
C THR A 179 1.81 -14.98 -6.44
N THR A 180 2.45 -15.07 -5.28
CA THR A 180 2.80 -13.94 -4.42
C THR A 180 4.22 -13.49 -4.70
N ILE A 181 4.41 -12.20 -4.98
CA ILE A 181 5.72 -11.57 -5.11
C ILE A 181 5.89 -10.58 -3.95
N ASP A 182 6.86 -10.86 -3.08
CA ASP A 182 7.16 -10.04 -1.90
C ASP A 182 8.65 -9.68 -1.90
N PRO A 183 9.04 -8.59 -2.59
CA PRO A 183 10.44 -8.21 -2.67
C PRO A 183 10.92 -7.61 -1.35
N GLU A 184 12.16 -7.93 -0.97
CA GLU A 184 12.80 -7.48 0.28
C GLU A 184 12.72 -5.96 0.48
N ASN A 185 12.87 -5.18 -0.61
CA ASN A 185 12.84 -3.71 -0.58
C ASN A 185 11.52 -3.14 -1.11
N SER A 186 10.40 -3.80 -0.83
CA SER A 186 9.08 -3.44 -1.38
C SER A 186 8.66 -1.99 -1.14
N HIS A 187 9.12 -1.37 -0.06
CA HIS A 187 8.84 0.03 0.29
C HIS A 187 9.70 1.06 -0.47
N LEU A 188 10.74 0.62 -1.21
CA LEU A 188 11.67 1.49 -1.92
C LEU A 188 11.48 1.49 -3.44
N PHE A 189 10.50 0.78 -3.98
CA PHE A 189 10.37 0.57 -5.42
C PHE A 189 10.22 1.86 -6.22
N ALA A 190 9.51 2.86 -5.72
CA ALA A 190 9.43 4.17 -6.35
C ALA A 190 10.81 4.85 -6.43
N ALA A 191 11.58 4.82 -5.34
CA ALA A 191 12.94 5.38 -5.32
C ALA A 191 13.90 4.60 -6.22
N MET A 192 13.82 3.27 -6.22
CA MET A 192 14.63 2.41 -7.08
C MET A 192 14.34 2.68 -8.56
N GLY A 193 13.07 2.82 -8.92
CA GLY A 193 12.66 3.14 -10.28
C GLY A 193 13.12 4.52 -10.74
N ALA A 194 13.05 5.52 -9.85
CA ALA A 194 13.57 6.86 -10.12
C ALA A 194 15.09 6.86 -10.33
N ALA A 195 15.81 5.99 -9.62
CA ALA A 195 17.26 5.88 -9.74
C ALA A 195 17.73 5.23 -11.05
N ILE A 196 16.93 4.30 -11.62
CA ILE A 196 17.29 3.56 -12.85
C ILE A 196 16.58 4.09 -14.10
N ASP A 197 15.84 5.18 -14.00
CA ASP A 197 15.15 5.80 -15.15
C ASP A 197 16.17 6.36 -16.14
N GLU A 198 16.36 5.64 -17.24
CA GLU A 198 17.32 5.99 -18.31
C GLU A 198 16.81 7.11 -19.23
N THR A 199 15.57 7.58 -19.06
CA THR A 199 15.04 8.68 -19.89
C THR A 199 15.67 10.04 -19.56
N LYS A 200 16.48 10.11 -18.52
CA LYS A 200 17.18 11.30 -18.03
C LYS A 200 18.67 11.22 -18.37
N THR A 201 19.04 11.86 -19.45
CA THR A 201 20.35 11.66 -20.11
C THR A 201 21.47 12.57 -19.63
N GLU A 202 21.27 13.54 -18.74
CA GLU A 202 22.35 14.40 -18.28
C GLU A 202 22.53 14.40 -16.75
N PRO A 203 23.77 14.15 -16.27
CA PRO A 203 24.09 14.30 -14.85
C PRO A 203 24.01 15.78 -14.46
N GLN A 204 23.11 16.13 -13.57
CA GLN A 204 23.11 17.45 -12.94
C GLN A 204 23.90 17.37 -11.64
N SER A 205 24.85 18.27 -11.44
CA SER A 205 25.52 18.45 -10.16
C SER A 205 24.59 19.21 -9.21
N LEU A 206 24.49 18.75 -7.96
CA LEU A 206 23.87 19.54 -6.90
C LEU A 206 24.60 20.89 -6.78
N SER A 207 23.91 21.98 -7.13
CA SER A 207 24.34 23.33 -6.71
C SER A 207 23.80 23.53 -5.29
N MET A 208 24.71 23.46 -4.32
CA MET A 208 24.42 23.94 -2.95
C MET A 208 24.51 25.46 -2.90
#